data_a329f68ac0f384c60d0f9fd9fc564a45
#
_entry.id   a329f68ac0f384c60d0f9fd9fc564a45
#
_cell.length_a   1.000
_cell.length_b   1.000
_cell.length_c   1.000
_cell.angle_alpha   90.00
_cell.angle_beta   90.00
_cell.angle_gamma   90.00
#
_symmetry.space_group_name_H-M   'P 1'
#
loop_
_entity.id
_entity.type
_entity.pdbx_description
1 polymer ?
#
loop_
_entity_poly.entity_id
_entity_poly.type
_entity_poly.pdbx_seq_one_letter_code
_entity_poly.pdbx_strand_id
1 'polypeptide(L)'
;AEIYEDILKEYDNEKKRFNYVDFNDLLINLKELLKEEKYEFDEILVDEYQDTNTLQSSLIEAFHSKSLFCVGDYDQSIYAFNGADINIIGGFKDRFKDAKIFSLNKNYRSSRSILALANKVILNNERLYPKELIVTRNDEFKAPSLLTFEELFDQYQNIAKMILTSGVSLEEIAVIFRNNSSADGVEVALREQGIASVRKGSGSFFESLEVKAFSSMLALVVNPKDIMAFIHLVQYTKGVGGVLAKEIFDALLKLGHGSLIKGFLDPDKNVNLQNHQKRNYQLGLFADLEELASETRFKFESEFDAHPILRLSKINDLCARNLEKIYLFLKKAMEIKHSLALVNLICENSFYREICEELATKRATNKAGQVDLLRKSENLEKIETKFNVLKEL
;
A
#
# COMPACT_ATOMS: atom_id res chain seq x y z
N ALA A 1 -21.85 -20.30 -17.17
CA ALA A 1 -21.70 -21.46 -16.28
C ALA A 1 -20.60 -22.39 -16.79
N GLU A 2 -20.67 -22.88 -18.05
CA GLU A 2 -19.68 -23.83 -18.63
C GLU A 2 -18.22 -23.30 -18.57
N ILE A 3 -17.97 -22.09 -18.96
CA ILE A 3 -16.61 -21.49 -18.94
C ILE A 3 -16.03 -21.47 -17.51
N TYR A 4 -16.87 -21.23 -16.52
CA TYR A 4 -16.41 -21.20 -15.12
C TYR A 4 -16.01 -22.59 -14.62
N GLU A 5 -16.77 -23.62 -14.99
CA GLU A 5 -16.45 -25.02 -14.64
C GLU A 5 -15.14 -25.50 -15.30
N ASP A 6 -14.89 -25.09 -16.54
CA ASP A 6 -13.64 -25.42 -17.24
C ASP A 6 -12.44 -24.74 -16.60
N ILE A 7 -12.58 -23.47 -16.20
CA ILE A 7 -11.53 -22.74 -15.47
C ILE A 7 -11.23 -23.43 -14.13
N LEU A 8 -12.24 -23.83 -13.38
CA LEU A 8 -12.04 -24.52 -12.11
C LEU A 8 -11.33 -25.87 -12.29
N LYS A 9 -11.72 -26.64 -13.30
CA LYS A 9 -11.06 -27.95 -13.62
C LYS A 9 -9.59 -27.71 -13.97
N GLU A 10 -9.29 -26.72 -14.79
CA GLU A 10 -7.91 -26.44 -15.17
C GLU A 10 -7.10 -25.94 -13.97
N TYR A 11 -7.68 -25.07 -13.12
CA TYR A 11 -7.07 -24.64 -11.88
C TYR A 11 -6.72 -25.81 -10.96
N ASP A 12 -7.63 -26.74 -10.76
CA ASP A 12 -7.41 -27.93 -9.94
C ASP A 12 -6.37 -28.89 -10.56
N ASN A 13 -6.34 -29.03 -11.89
CA ASN A 13 -5.35 -29.81 -12.60
C ASN A 13 -3.94 -29.21 -12.42
N GLU A 14 -3.81 -27.90 -12.56
CA GLU A 14 -2.53 -27.21 -12.37
C GLU A 14 -2.07 -27.29 -10.90
N LYS A 15 -2.97 -27.17 -9.91
CA LYS A 15 -2.62 -27.42 -8.50
C LYS A 15 -2.04 -28.80 -8.29
N LYS A 16 -2.70 -29.83 -8.82
CA LYS A 16 -2.24 -31.24 -8.72
C LYS A 16 -0.91 -31.43 -9.42
N ARG A 17 -0.75 -30.89 -10.65
CA ARG A 17 0.47 -31.01 -11.46
C ARG A 17 1.71 -30.47 -10.73
N PHE A 18 1.56 -29.34 -10.03
CA PHE A 18 2.65 -28.67 -9.33
C PHE A 18 2.70 -28.93 -7.83
N ASN A 19 1.84 -29.81 -7.33
CA ASN A 19 1.70 -30.10 -5.90
C ASN A 19 1.47 -28.84 -5.07
N TYR A 20 0.60 -27.95 -5.56
CA TYR A 20 0.19 -26.73 -4.88
C TYR A 20 -1.12 -26.95 -4.13
N VAL A 21 -1.27 -26.22 -3.03
CA VAL A 21 -2.50 -26.14 -2.25
C VAL A 21 -2.87 -24.68 -2.02
N ASP A 22 -4.14 -24.36 -2.06
CA ASP A 22 -4.68 -23.10 -1.59
C ASP A 22 -5.19 -23.21 -0.14
N PHE A 23 -5.67 -22.11 0.43
CA PHE A 23 -6.15 -22.11 1.82
C PHE A 23 -7.34 -23.02 2.06
N ASN A 24 -8.24 -23.19 1.07
CA ASN A 24 -9.35 -24.10 1.19
C ASN A 24 -8.89 -25.56 1.12
N ASP A 25 -7.91 -25.86 0.26
CA ASP A 25 -7.33 -27.20 0.17
C ASP A 25 -6.70 -27.63 1.51
N LEU A 26 -6.09 -26.71 2.25
CA LEU A 26 -5.53 -27.01 3.58
C LEU A 26 -6.63 -27.49 4.53
N LEU A 27 -7.79 -26.82 4.54
CA LEU A 27 -8.91 -27.20 5.39
C LEU A 27 -9.55 -28.52 4.92
N ILE A 28 -9.71 -28.72 3.60
CA ILE A 28 -10.25 -29.94 3.00
C ILE A 28 -9.32 -31.12 3.31
N ASN A 29 -8.03 -30.99 3.07
CA ASN A 29 -7.05 -32.03 3.31
C ASN A 29 -6.97 -32.40 4.79
N LEU A 30 -7.03 -31.42 5.68
CA LEU A 30 -7.08 -31.68 7.12
C LEU A 30 -8.35 -32.46 7.49
N LYS A 31 -9.49 -32.08 6.92
CA LYS A 31 -10.75 -32.77 7.16
C LYS A 31 -10.71 -34.24 6.70
N GLU A 32 -10.09 -34.50 5.54
CA GLU A 32 -9.93 -35.91 5.06
C GLU A 32 -8.95 -36.66 5.98
N LEU A 33 -7.84 -36.09 6.38
CA LEU A 33 -6.89 -36.68 7.32
C LEU A 33 -7.55 -37.06 8.65
N LEU A 34 -8.44 -36.23 9.17
CA LEU A 34 -9.18 -36.49 10.42
C LEU A 34 -10.17 -37.69 10.29
N LYS A 35 -10.57 -38.06 9.08
CA LYS A 35 -11.38 -39.28 8.85
C LYS A 35 -10.52 -40.54 8.88
N GLU A 36 -9.27 -40.44 8.40
CA GLU A 36 -8.35 -41.56 8.33
C GLU A 36 -7.64 -41.83 9.66
N GLU A 37 -7.20 -40.72 10.31
CA GLU A 37 -6.49 -40.77 11.59
C GLU A 37 -7.36 -40.16 12.69
N LYS A 38 -7.69 -40.96 13.69
CA LYS A 38 -8.49 -40.49 14.84
C LYS A 38 -7.63 -39.73 15.83
N TYR A 39 -7.56 -38.43 15.64
CA TYR A 39 -7.04 -37.52 16.69
C TYR A 39 -8.19 -37.19 17.64
N GLU A 40 -8.03 -37.55 18.93
CA GLU A 40 -9.01 -37.20 19.96
C GLU A 40 -8.49 -36.00 20.75
N PHE A 41 -9.33 -34.99 20.87
CA PHE A 41 -9.10 -33.83 21.71
C PHE A 41 -10.01 -33.92 22.95
N ASP A 42 -9.51 -33.55 24.11
CA ASP A 42 -10.37 -33.48 25.29
C ASP A 42 -11.38 -32.34 25.18
N GLU A 43 -10.96 -31.21 24.63
CA GLU A 43 -11.81 -30.03 24.43
C GLU A 43 -11.39 -29.24 23.19
N ILE A 44 -12.37 -28.71 22.47
CA ILE A 44 -12.20 -27.79 21.37
C ILE A 44 -12.86 -26.47 21.73
N LEU A 45 -12.11 -25.38 21.66
CA LEU A 45 -12.55 -24.03 21.93
C LEU A 45 -12.55 -23.24 20.62
N VAL A 46 -13.70 -22.68 20.24
CA VAL A 46 -13.84 -21.87 19.02
C VAL A 46 -14.29 -20.47 19.40
N ASP A 47 -13.50 -19.48 19.02
CA ASP A 47 -13.84 -18.07 19.18
C ASP A 47 -14.38 -17.48 17.88
N GLU A 48 -15.14 -16.37 17.97
CA GLU A 48 -15.76 -15.66 16.85
C GLU A 48 -16.57 -16.58 15.92
N TYR A 49 -17.32 -17.50 16.51
CA TYR A 49 -18.03 -18.56 15.77
C TYR A 49 -19.04 -18.04 14.74
N GLN A 50 -19.53 -16.81 14.87
CA GLN A 50 -20.41 -16.14 13.89
C GLN A 50 -19.71 -15.83 12.56
N ASP A 51 -18.38 -15.84 12.51
CA ASP A 51 -17.60 -15.54 11.31
C ASP A 51 -17.17 -16.80 10.53
N THR A 52 -17.67 -17.96 10.96
CA THR A 52 -17.36 -19.26 10.34
C THR A 52 -18.09 -19.42 8.99
N ASN A 53 -17.40 -19.99 8.01
CA ASN A 53 -18.01 -20.45 6.76
C ASN A 53 -18.35 -21.94 6.83
N THR A 54 -19.07 -22.44 5.83
CA THR A 54 -19.52 -23.85 5.76
C THR A 54 -18.36 -24.84 5.81
N LEU A 55 -17.24 -24.56 5.15
CA LEU A 55 -16.06 -25.42 5.16
C LEU A 55 -15.43 -25.49 6.55
N GLN A 56 -15.24 -24.35 7.20
CA GLN A 56 -14.71 -24.26 8.56
C GLN A 56 -15.62 -24.96 9.57
N SER A 57 -16.95 -24.75 9.50
CA SER A 57 -17.90 -25.46 10.34
C SER A 57 -17.80 -26.96 10.16
N SER A 58 -17.74 -27.43 8.92
CA SER A 58 -17.62 -28.87 8.63
C SER A 58 -16.29 -29.47 9.10
N LEU A 59 -15.23 -28.68 9.16
CA LEU A 59 -13.95 -29.09 9.74
C LEU A 59 -14.05 -29.20 11.27
N ILE A 60 -14.68 -28.21 11.94
CA ILE A 60 -14.90 -28.23 13.39
C ILE A 60 -15.70 -29.49 13.79
N GLU A 61 -16.71 -29.86 12.99
CA GLU A 61 -17.51 -31.07 13.22
C GLU A 61 -16.72 -32.38 12.95
N ALA A 62 -15.69 -32.33 12.11
CA ALA A 62 -14.83 -33.50 11.82
C ALA A 62 -13.81 -33.78 12.93
N PHE A 63 -13.53 -32.83 13.79
CA PHE A 63 -12.69 -33.06 14.96
C PHE A 63 -13.44 -33.93 15.99
N HIS A 64 -12.78 -34.96 16.46
CA HIS A 64 -13.29 -35.79 17.56
C HIS A 64 -12.91 -35.16 18.89
N SER A 65 -13.90 -34.71 19.67
CA SER A 65 -13.68 -34.16 21.00
C SER A 65 -14.76 -34.60 21.98
N LYS A 66 -14.37 -34.66 23.25
CA LYS A 66 -15.32 -34.89 24.35
C LYS A 66 -16.17 -33.67 24.67
N SER A 67 -15.64 -32.48 24.37
CA SER A 67 -16.27 -31.20 24.63
C SER A 67 -16.01 -30.21 23.47
N LEU A 68 -17.06 -29.53 23.02
CA LEU A 68 -16.98 -28.41 22.08
C LEU A 68 -17.55 -27.16 22.74
N PHE A 69 -16.78 -26.10 22.84
CA PHE A 69 -17.19 -24.84 23.39
C PHE A 69 -16.99 -23.74 22.35
N CYS A 70 -18.08 -23.10 21.93
CA CYS A 70 -18.05 -22.05 20.92
C CYS A 70 -18.48 -20.72 21.54
N VAL A 71 -17.72 -19.67 21.28
CA VAL A 71 -18.05 -18.30 21.65
C VAL A 71 -18.30 -17.50 20.37
N GLY A 72 -19.34 -16.69 20.37
CA GLY A 72 -19.69 -15.86 19.23
C GLY A 72 -20.83 -14.91 19.54
N ASP A 73 -21.01 -13.93 18.69
CA ASP A 73 -22.08 -12.95 18.79
C ASP A 73 -22.85 -12.87 17.46
N TYR A 74 -24.07 -13.40 17.44
CA TYR A 74 -24.93 -13.38 16.26
C TYR A 74 -25.11 -11.96 15.69
N ASP A 75 -25.18 -10.95 16.55
CA ASP A 75 -25.37 -9.55 16.17
C ASP A 75 -24.09 -8.92 15.56
N GLN A 76 -22.93 -9.59 15.65
CA GLN A 76 -21.65 -9.14 15.11
C GLN A 76 -21.23 -9.87 13.82
N SER A 77 -22.10 -10.69 13.22
CA SER A 77 -21.81 -11.38 11.95
C SER A 77 -21.81 -10.37 10.79
N ILE A 78 -20.65 -9.83 10.46
CA ILE A 78 -20.44 -8.81 9.42
C ILE A 78 -19.54 -9.27 8.28
N TYR A 79 -19.06 -10.53 8.30
CA TYR A 79 -18.12 -11.08 7.33
C TYR A 79 -18.76 -11.97 6.25
N ALA A 80 -20.05 -11.80 5.96
CA ALA A 80 -20.74 -12.54 4.89
C ALA A 80 -20.07 -12.38 3.51
N PHE A 81 -19.44 -11.22 3.23
CA PHE A 81 -18.67 -11.00 2.01
C PHE A 81 -17.40 -11.85 1.90
N ASN A 82 -16.91 -12.42 3.00
CA ASN A 82 -15.81 -13.39 3.06
C ASN A 82 -16.31 -14.86 3.15
N GLY A 83 -17.61 -15.07 2.97
CA GLY A 83 -18.23 -16.40 2.99
C GLY A 83 -18.69 -16.87 4.36
N ALA A 84 -18.65 -16.03 5.41
CA ALA A 84 -19.26 -16.37 6.69
C ALA A 84 -20.77 -16.57 6.53
N ASP A 85 -21.31 -17.58 7.20
CA ASP A 85 -22.74 -17.91 7.16
C ASP A 85 -23.34 -17.82 8.57
N ILE A 86 -24.17 -16.83 8.77
CA ILE A 86 -24.87 -16.56 10.05
C ILE A 86 -25.74 -17.75 10.49
N ASN A 87 -26.22 -18.59 9.56
CA ASN A 87 -26.99 -19.78 9.87
C ASN A 87 -26.18 -20.83 10.65
N ILE A 88 -24.86 -20.76 10.57
CA ILE A 88 -23.97 -21.67 11.31
C ILE A 88 -24.10 -21.42 12.82
N ILE A 89 -23.98 -20.20 13.29
CA ILE A 89 -24.20 -19.89 14.70
C ILE A 89 -25.69 -19.99 15.04
N GLY A 90 -26.57 -19.58 14.13
CA GLY A 90 -28.03 -19.65 14.33
C GLY A 90 -28.53 -21.08 14.54
N GLY A 91 -28.08 -22.02 13.72
CA GLY A 91 -28.45 -23.44 13.76
C GLY A 91 -27.62 -24.28 14.72
N PHE A 92 -26.83 -23.69 15.63
CA PHE A 92 -25.92 -24.45 16.50
C PHE A 92 -26.66 -25.54 17.31
N LYS A 93 -27.81 -25.19 17.92
CA LYS A 93 -28.60 -26.13 18.72
C LYS A 93 -29.26 -27.24 17.92
N ASP A 94 -29.55 -27.01 16.64
CA ASP A 94 -30.12 -28.02 15.75
C ASP A 94 -29.09 -29.07 15.38
N ARG A 95 -27.85 -28.69 15.26
CA ARG A 95 -26.71 -29.58 14.97
C ARG A 95 -26.19 -30.27 16.23
N PHE A 96 -26.20 -29.61 17.35
CA PHE A 96 -25.74 -30.12 18.65
C PHE A 96 -26.90 -30.11 19.64
N LYS A 97 -27.75 -31.16 19.58
CA LYS A 97 -29.03 -31.19 20.32
C LYS A 97 -28.89 -31.04 21.84
N ASP A 98 -27.78 -31.50 22.40
CA ASP A 98 -27.50 -31.42 23.84
C ASP A 98 -26.77 -30.14 24.24
N ALA A 99 -26.56 -29.22 23.31
CA ALA A 99 -25.85 -27.99 23.56
C ALA A 99 -26.60 -27.07 24.55
N LYS A 100 -25.85 -26.53 25.48
CA LYS A 100 -26.30 -25.49 26.39
C LYS A 100 -25.87 -24.14 25.90
N ILE A 101 -26.83 -23.21 25.79
CA ILE A 101 -26.57 -21.84 25.36
C ILE A 101 -26.57 -20.92 26.57
N PHE A 102 -25.52 -20.17 26.72
CA PHE A 102 -25.36 -19.14 27.75
C PHE A 102 -25.23 -17.77 27.07
N SER A 103 -25.98 -16.79 27.56
CA SER A 103 -25.92 -15.41 27.08
C SER A 103 -25.16 -14.53 28.07
N LEU A 104 -24.11 -13.85 27.55
CA LEU A 104 -23.32 -12.87 28.30
C LEU A 104 -23.85 -11.46 28.00
N ASN A 105 -24.66 -10.92 28.90
CA ASN A 105 -25.31 -9.64 28.70
C ASN A 105 -24.55 -8.46 29.36
N LYS A 106 -23.69 -8.71 30.35
CA LYS A 106 -22.93 -7.65 31.03
C LYS A 106 -21.80 -7.15 30.17
N ASN A 107 -21.79 -5.87 29.82
CA ASN A 107 -20.75 -5.21 29.06
C ASN A 107 -19.85 -4.37 29.97
N TYR A 108 -18.55 -4.69 29.95
CA TYR A 108 -17.51 -4.03 30.73
C TYR A 108 -16.66 -3.07 29.88
N ARG A 109 -16.85 -3.08 28.55
CA ARG A 109 -16.05 -2.33 27.59
C ARG A 109 -16.57 -0.91 27.37
N SER A 110 -17.86 -0.77 27.09
CA SER A 110 -18.47 0.44 26.56
C SER A 110 -19.25 1.23 27.62
N SER A 111 -19.27 2.55 27.46
CA SER A 111 -20.08 3.45 28.30
C SER A 111 -21.58 3.28 28.04
N ARG A 112 -22.40 3.81 28.94
CA ARG A 112 -23.88 3.74 28.84
C ARG A 112 -24.40 4.33 27.54
N SER A 113 -23.88 5.46 27.09
CA SER A 113 -24.32 6.14 25.87
C SER A 113 -24.02 5.35 24.59
N ILE A 114 -22.87 4.69 24.54
CA ILE A 114 -22.49 3.82 23.42
C ILE A 114 -23.42 2.60 23.38
N LEU A 115 -23.63 1.94 24.51
CA LEU A 115 -24.52 0.78 24.57
C LEU A 115 -25.99 1.12 24.27
N ALA A 116 -26.48 2.28 24.72
CA ALA A 116 -27.83 2.73 24.40
C ALA A 116 -28.01 2.90 22.87
N LEU A 117 -26.99 3.48 22.18
CA LEU A 117 -27.02 3.58 20.73
C LEU A 117 -26.94 2.20 20.05
N ALA A 118 -26.02 1.35 20.48
CA ALA A 118 -25.85 0.01 19.92
C ALA A 118 -27.11 -0.84 20.08
N ASN A 119 -27.71 -0.89 21.29
CA ASN A 119 -28.94 -1.61 21.55
C ASN A 119 -30.09 -1.08 20.67
N LYS A 120 -30.18 0.25 20.46
CA LYS A 120 -31.20 0.84 19.59
C LYS A 120 -30.98 0.51 18.12
N VAL A 121 -29.76 0.53 17.63
CA VAL A 121 -29.46 0.22 16.23
C VAL A 121 -29.78 -1.22 15.91
N ILE A 122 -29.38 -2.16 16.77
CA ILE A 122 -29.56 -3.59 16.52
C ILE A 122 -31.02 -4.04 16.53
N LEU A 123 -31.93 -3.28 17.16
CA LEU A 123 -33.38 -3.57 17.14
C LEU A 123 -33.99 -3.49 15.72
N ASN A 124 -33.33 -2.89 14.76
CA ASN A 124 -33.79 -2.87 13.36
C ASN A 124 -33.52 -4.19 12.61
N ASN A 125 -32.76 -5.11 13.18
CA ASN A 125 -32.47 -6.41 12.60
C ASN A 125 -33.31 -7.52 13.21
N GLU A 126 -33.64 -8.53 12.43
CA GLU A 126 -34.17 -9.78 12.96
C GLU A 126 -33.10 -10.49 13.79
N ARG A 127 -33.45 -10.88 15.01
CA ARG A 127 -32.51 -11.44 15.97
C ARG A 127 -32.97 -12.80 16.44
N LEU A 128 -32.18 -13.81 16.18
CA LEU A 128 -32.46 -15.18 16.64
C LEU A 128 -32.20 -15.33 18.15
N TYR A 129 -31.18 -14.66 18.67
CA TYR A 129 -30.82 -14.64 20.08
C TYR A 129 -30.91 -13.23 20.63
N PRO A 130 -32.16 -12.74 20.91
CA PRO A 130 -32.36 -11.39 21.41
C PRO A 130 -31.69 -11.25 22.78
N LYS A 131 -30.84 -10.24 22.88
CA LYS A 131 -30.19 -9.86 24.13
C LYS A 131 -30.12 -8.35 24.22
N GLU A 132 -30.12 -7.83 25.43
CA GLU A 132 -29.86 -6.43 25.73
C GLU A 132 -28.56 -6.34 26.52
N LEU A 133 -27.61 -5.56 26.02
CA LEU A 133 -26.33 -5.36 26.69
C LEU A 133 -26.53 -4.41 27.88
N ILE A 134 -26.15 -4.86 29.07
CA ILE A 134 -26.26 -4.13 30.31
C ILE A 134 -24.91 -3.50 30.63
N VAL A 135 -24.93 -2.17 30.82
CA VAL A 135 -23.70 -1.44 31.18
C VAL A 135 -23.31 -1.75 32.63
N THR A 136 -22.02 -1.97 32.83
CA THR A 136 -21.43 -2.15 34.17
C THR A 136 -20.55 -0.96 34.57
N ARG A 137 -20.13 -0.13 33.61
CA ARG A 137 -19.28 1.05 33.86
C ARG A 137 -20.10 2.23 34.37
N ASN A 138 -19.57 2.94 35.35
CA ASN A 138 -20.16 4.17 35.93
C ASN A 138 -19.47 5.41 35.30
N ASP A 139 -19.38 5.48 33.97
CA ASP A 139 -18.79 6.61 33.28
C ASP A 139 -19.79 7.76 33.16
N GLU A 140 -19.27 8.99 33.03
CA GLU A 140 -20.07 10.14 32.68
C GLU A 140 -20.78 9.93 31.34
N PHE A 141 -22.00 10.39 31.25
CA PHE A 141 -22.80 10.29 30.04
C PHE A 141 -22.27 11.28 28.99
N LYS A 142 -21.58 10.78 27.99
CA LYS A 142 -21.25 11.54 26.76
C LYS A 142 -22.00 10.90 25.58
N ALA A 143 -22.91 11.64 24.97
CA ALA A 143 -23.62 11.16 23.79
C ALA A 143 -22.67 10.99 22.60
N PRO A 144 -22.78 9.89 21.84
CA PRO A 144 -22.10 9.80 20.54
C PRO A 144 -22.54 10.95 19.62
N SER A 145 -21.60 11.51 18.88
CA SER A 145 -21.85 12.61 17.95
C SER A 145 -21.82 12.09 16.50
N LEU A 146 -22.73 12.59 15.68
CA LEU A 146 -22.71 12.38 14.24
C LEU A 146 -22.32 13.71 13.59
N LEU A 147 -21.22 13.70 12.84
CA LEU A 147 -20.73 14.86 12.07
C LEU A 147 -20.82 14.53 10.59
N THR A 148 -21.30 15.47 9.82
CA THR A 148 -21.37 15.39 8.35
C THR A 148 -20.53 16.50 7.73
N PHE A 149 -19.87 16.20 6.64
CA PHE A 149 -19.02 17.13 5.91
C PHE A 149 -19.39 17.11 4.44
N GLU A 150 -19.26 18.22 3.76
CA GLU A 150 -19.45 18.30 2.32
C GLU A 150 -18.23 17.78 1.57
N GLU A 151 -17.02 18.09 2.11
CA GLU A 151 -15.75 17.67 1.53
C GLU A 151 -15.00 16.68 2.43
N LEU A 152 -14.33 15.70 1.81
CA LEU A 152 -13.50 14.71 2.53
C LEU A 152 -12.33 15.37 3.26
N PHE A 153 -11.75 16.41 2.66
CA PHE A 153 -10.65 17.15 3.28
C PHE A 153 -11.06 17.75 4.63
N ASP A 154 -12.23 18.40 4.70
CA ASP A 154 -12.75 18.99 5.94
C ASP A 154 -12.98 17.92 7.00
N GLN A 155 -13.45 16.73 6.59
CA GLN A 155 -13.60 15.58 7.49
C GLN A 155 -12.25 15.18 8.10
N TYR A 156 -11.19 15.04 7.28
CA TYR A 156 -9.87 14.63 7.76
C TYR A 156 -9.25 15.66 8.71
N GLN A 157 -9.31 16.93 8.36
CA GLN A 157 -8.81 18.03 9.20
C GLN A 157 -9.58 18.12 10.51
N ASN A 158 -10.90 17.92 10.48
CA ASN A 158 -11.71 17.93 11.69
C ASN A 158 -11.36 16.76 12.63
N ILE A 159 -11.14 15.55 12.09
CA ILE A 159 -10.69 14.40 12.88
C ILE A 159 -9.36 14.72 13.59
N ALA A 160 -8.38 15.25 12.86
CA ALA A 160 -7.09 15.61 13.45
C ALA A 160 -7.24 16.67 14.53
N LYS A 161 -8.07 17.70 14.30
CA LYS A 161 -8.35 18.75 15.28
C LYS A 161 -9.07 18.19 16.52
N MET A 162 -10.04 17.31 16.35
CA MET A 162 -10.75 16.67 17.46
C MET A 162 -9.79 15.86 18.33
N ILE A 163 -8.86 15.11 17.73
CA ILE A 163 -7.85 14.36 18.46
C ILE A 163 -6.94 15.31 19.24
N LEU A 164 -6.44 16.36 18.60
CA LEU A 164 -5.54 17.34 19.22
C LEU A 164 -6.18 18.02 20.42
N THR A 165 -7.49 18.30 20.35
CA THR A 165 -8.24 19.03 21.39
C THR A 165 -8.94 18.13 22.40
N SER A 166 -8.87 16.80 22.24
CA SER A 166 -9.61 15.85 23.07
C SER A 166 -9.13 15.82 24.53
N GLY A 167 -7.86 16.11 24.78
CA GLY A 167 -7.22 15.91 26.08
C GLY A 167 -7.02 14.44 26.47
N VAL A 168 -7.31 13.48 25.55
CA VAL A 168 -7.14 12.05 25.76
C VAL A 168 -5.74 11.65 25.28
N SER A 169 -5.08 10.71 25.96
CA SER A 169 -3.82 10.13 25.51
C SER A 169 -3.97 9.52 24.12
N LEU A 170 -3.02 9.78 23.21
CA LEU A 170 -3.08 9.29 21.83
C LEU A 170 -3.18 7.77 21.75
N GLU A 171 -2.61 7.06 22.71
CA GLU A 171 -2.67 5.59 22.80
C GLU A 171 -4.08 5.05 23.06
N GLU A 172 -4.98 5.89 23.58
CA GLU A 172 -6.38 5.55 23.88
C GLU A 172 -7.34 5.98 22.76
N ILE A 173 -6.83 6.56 21.68
CA ILE A 173 -7.63 7.02 20.55
C ILE A 173 -7.47 6.08 19.36
N ALA A 174 -8.57 5.65 18.78
CA ALA A 174 -8.61 4.88 17.55
C ALA A 174 -9.52 5.53 16.51
N VAL A 175 -9.03 5.64 15.28
CA VAL A 175 -9.85 6.01 14.12
C VAL A 175 -10.15 4.76 13.32
N ILE A 176 -11.44 4.42 13.21
CA ILE A 176 -11.91 3.23 12.48
C ILE A 176 -12.47 3.68 11.13
N PHE A 177 -12.07 3.01 10.07
CA PHE A 177 -12.47 3.29 8.70
C PHE A 177 -12.88 2.02 7.96
N ARG A 178 -13.74 2.16 6.96
CA ARG A 178 -14.23 1.02 6.15
C ARG A 178 -13.22 0.62 5.08
N ASN A 179 -12.59 1.58 4.41
CA ASN A 179 -11.67 1.38 3.31
C ASN A 179 -10.30 1.97 3.63
N ASN A 180 -9.24 1.31 3.16
CA ASN A 180 -7.87 1.78 3.34
C ASN A 180 -7.61 3.16 2.72
N SER A 181 -8.29 3.51 1.63
CA SER A 181 -8.20 4.84 1.01
C SER A 181 -8.66 5.96 1.93
N SER A 182 -9.67 5.72 2.77
CA SER A 182 -10.13 6.71 3.76
C SER A 182 -9.09 6.98 4.84
N ALA A 183 -8.24 5.99 5.16
CA ALA A 183 -7.17 6.16 6.12
C ALA A 183 -6.04 7.06 5.62
N ASP A 184 -5.82 7.11 4.29
CA ASP A 184 -4.73 7.88 3.70
C ASP A 184 -4.89 9.37 4.01
N GLY A 185 -6.08 9.94 3.82
CA GLY A 185 -6.35 11.34 4.13
C GLY A 185 -6.30 11.65 5.63
N VAL A 186 -6.78 10.74 6.48
CA VAL A 186 -6.68 10.90 7.94
C VAL A 186 -5.21 10.88 8.39
N GLU A 187 -4.39 9.94 7.88
CA GLU A 187 -2.97 9.85 8.23
C GLU A 187 -2.22 11.13 7.87
N VAL A 188 -2.54 11.70 6.71
CA VAL A 188 -1.97 12.97 6.26
C VAL A 188 -2.35 14.10 7.19
N ALA A 189 -3.65 14.29 7.49
CA ALA A 189 -4.12 15.35 8.36
C ALA A 189 -3.54 15.25 9.79
N LEU A 190 -3.39 14.03 10.32
CA LEU A 190 -2.73 13.80 11.60
C LEU A 190 -1.26 14.24 11.57
N ARG A 191 -0.55 13.88 10.49
CA ARG A 191 0.86 14.24 10.33
C ARG A 191 1.09 15.75 10.21
N GLU A 192 0.21 16.46 9.51
CA GLU A 192 0.25 17.93 9.42
C GLU A 192 0.12 18.60 10.80
N GLN A 193 -0.65 18.01 11.69
CA GLN A 193 -0.81 18.47 13.07
C GLN A 193 0.27 17.93 14.02
N GLY A 194 1.29 17.23 13.51
CA GLY A 194 2.34 16.63 14.31
C GLY A 194 1.91 15.45 15.17
N ILE A 195 0.77 14.83 14.86
CA ILE A 195 0.22 13.71 15.62
C ILE A 195 0.77 12.39 15.05
N ALA A 196 1.49 11.64 15.88
CA ALA A 196 1.98 10.31 15.52
C ALA A 196 0.82 9.31 15.47
N SER A 197 0.76 8.52 14.41
CA SER A 197 -0.27 7.48 14.25
C SER A 197 0.34 6.16 13.75
N VAL A 198 -0.30 5.05 14.10
CA VAL A 198 0.07 3.70 13.64
C VAL A 198 -1.11 3.09 12.92
N ARG A 199 -0.93 2.75 11.65
CA ARG A 199 -1.94 2.08 10.85
C ARG A 199 -1.78 0.57 10.94
N LYS A 200 -2.85 -0.13 11.34
CA LYS A 200 -2.89 -1.60 11.34
C LYS A 200 -3.45 -2.12 10.02
N GLY A 201 -2.81 -3.14 9.45
CA GLY A 201 -3.33 -3.88 8.29
C GLY A 201 -2.84 -3.44 6.90
N SER A 202 -2.16 -2.31 6.76
CA SER A 202 -1.49 -1.90 5.50
C SER A 202 -0.33 -0.97 5.81
N GLY A 203 0.62 -0.82 4.88
CA GLY A 203 1.69 0.17 5.00
C GLY A 203 1.16 1.60 5.03
N SER A 204 1.90 2.50 5.67
CA SER A 204 1.61 3.93 5.71
C SER A 204 1.46 4.52 4.31
N PHE A 205 0.62 5.53 4.14
CA PHE A 205 0.52 6.32 2.91
C PHE A 205 1.89 6.80 2.44
N PHE A 206 2.68 7.37 3.36
CA PHE A 206 4.01 7.90 3.06
C PHE A 206 5.08 6.83 2.79
N GLU A 207 4.82 5.57 3.14
CA GLU A 207 5.72 4.45 2.84
C GLU A 207 5.49 3.84 1.47
N SER A 208 4.38 4.16 0.84
CA SER A 208 4.10 3.67 -0.50
C SER A 208 5.11 4.22 -1.51
N LEU A 209 5.56 3.37 -2.42
CA LEU A 209 6.65 3.68 -3.34
C LEU A 209 6.31 4.86 -4.27
N GLU A 210 5.06 4.98 -4.70
CA GLU A 210 4.56 6.08 -5.50
C GLU A 210 4.63 7.42 -4.76
N VAL A 211 4.24 7.44 -3.47
CA VAL A 211 4.34 8.66 -2.65
C VAL A 211 5.79 9.00 -2.33
N LYS A 212 6.64 8.00 -2.10
CA LYS A 212 8.09 8.21 -1.96
C LYS A 212 8.72 8.80 -3.21
N ALA A 213 8.33 8.32 -4.40
CA ALA A 213 8.80 8.89 -5.67
C ALA A 213 8.33 10.36 -5.83
N PHE A 214 7.06 10.65 -5.53
CA PHE A 214 6.54 12.02 -5.51
C PHE A 214 7.34 12.91 -4.56
N SER A 215 7.51 12.47 -3.32
CA SER A 215 8.25 13.21 -2.29
C SER A 215 9.71 13.44 -2.71
N SER A 216 10.33 12.48 -3.39
CA SER A 216 11.70 12.64 -3.90
C SER A 216 11.80 13.68 -5.02
N MET A 217 10.79 13.76 -5.91
CA MET A 217 10.74 14.83 -6.92
C MET A 217 10.57 16.20 -6.27
N LEU A 218 9.68 16.31 -5.29
CA LEU A 218 9.48 17.53 -4.53
C LEU A 218 10.75 17.93 -3.76
N ALA A 219 11.40 16.97 -3.10
CA ALA A 219 12.62 17.19 -2.33
C ALA A 219 13.76 17.75 -3.20
N LEU A 220 13.91 17.27 -4.43
CA LEU A 220 14.94 17.78 -5.35
C LEU A 220 14.73 19.25 -5.73
N VAL A 221 13.48 19.71 -5.79
CA VAL A 221 13.17 21.12 -6.06
C VAL A 221 13.44 21.98 -4.83
N VAL A 222 13.07 21.50 -3.64
CA VAL A 222 13.20 22.24 -2.37
C VAL A 222 14.65 22.21 -1.86
N ASN A 223 15.29 21.04 -1.93
CA ASN A 223 16.66 20.82 -1.52
C ASN A 223 17.46 20.08 -2.59
N PRO A 224 18.03 20.79 -3.57
CA PRO A 224 18.80 20.16 -4.66
C PRO A 224 20.07 19.39 -4.21
N LYS A 225 20.45 19.50 -2.94
CA LYS A 225 21.57 18.74 -2.37
C LYS A 225 21.16 17.40 -1.79
N ASP A 226 19.86 17.06 -1.82
CA ASP A 226 19.34 15.79 -1.32
C ASP A 226 19.74 14.65 -2.24
N ILE A 227 20.91 14.08 -1.97
CA ILE A 227 21.45 12.91 -2.70
C ILE A 227 20.52 11.68 -2.57
N MET A 228 19.84 11.52 -1.43
CA MET A 228 18.98 10.35 -1.22
C MET A 228 17.72 10.44 -2.09
N ALA A 229 17.12 11.62 -2.20
CA ALA A 229 16.00 11.85 -3.12
C ALA A 229 16.41 11.60 -4.57
N PHE A 230 17.58 12.05 -4.97
CA PHE A 230 18.10 11.81 -6.32
C PHE A 230 18.34 10.33 -6.60
N ILE A 231 19.06 9.64 -5.71
CA ILE A 231 19.33 8.20 -5.84
C ILE A 231 18.00 7.43 -5.91
N HIS A 232 17.05 7.74 -5.05
CA HIS A 232 15.76 7.08 -5.02
C HIS A 232 15.00 7.23 -6.35
N LEU A 233 15.01 8.41 -6.96
CA LEU A 233 14.37 8.63 -8.26
C LEU A 233 15.07 7.87 -9.39
N VAL A 234 16.39 7.96 -9.45
CA VAL A 234 17.15 7.37 -10.56
C VAL A 234 17.16 5.84 -10.49
N GLN A 235 17.00 5.24 -9.30
CA GLN A 235 16.90 3.78 -9.12
C GLN A 235 15.66 3.15 -9.77
N TYR A 236 14.59 3.91 -10.07
CA TYR A 236 13.48 3.40 -10.87
C TYR A 236 13.88 3.09 -12.32
N THR A 237 15.05 3.55 -12.75
CA THR A 237 15.60 3.25 -14.08
C THR A 237 16.27 1.88 -14.10
N LYS A 238 15.86 1.00 -15.01
CA LYS A 238 16.49 -0.31 -15.18
C LYS A 238 18.00 -0.17 -15.46
N GLY A 239 18.80 -0.92 -14.70
CA GLY A 239 20.26 -0.91 -14.84
C GLY A 239 20.97 0.22 -14.08
N VAL A 240 20.25 1.04 -13.32
CA VAL A 240 20.84 2.07 -12.46
C VAL A 240 20.70 1.65 -11.00
N GLY A 241 21.80 1.18 -10.42
CA GLY A 241 21.91 0.94 -8.98
C GLY A 241 22.39 2.19 -8.22
N GLY A 242 22.38 2.13 -6.88
CA GLY A 242 22.77 3.25 -6.01
C GLY A 242 24.17 3.80 -6.28
N VAL A 243 25.13 2.94 -6.67
CA VAL A 243 26.51 3.35 -6.99
C VAL A 243 26.54 4.24 -8.24
N LEU A 244 25.88 3.81 -9.32
CA LEU A 244 25.82 4.61 -10.55
C LEU A 244 25.03 5.89 -10.35
N ALA A 245 23.91 5.84 -9.61
CA ALA A 245 23.12 7.02 -9.26
C ALA A 245 23.95 8.06 -8.49
N LYS A 246 24.79 7.61 -7.55
CA LYS A 246 25.73 8.50 -6.83
C LYS A 246 26.80 9.08 -7.77
N GLU A 247 27.39 8.28 -8.65
CA GLU A 247 28.36 8.78 -9.64
C GLU A 247 27.75 9.86 -10.54
N ILE A 248 26.50 9.68 -10.98
CA ILE A 248 25.77 10.67 -11.78
C ILE A 248 25.52 11.95 -10.96
N PHE A 249 25.11 11.81 -9.71
CA PHE A 249 24.89 12.94 -8.81
C PHE A 249 26.18 13.76 -8.62
N ASP A 250 27.29 13.09 -8.30
CA ASP A 250 28.60 13.74 -8.11
C ASP A 250 29.08 14.42 -9.39
N ALA A 251 28.84 13.82 -10.55
CA ALA A 251 29.16 14.41 -11.84
C ALA A 251 28.33 15.68 -12.11
N LEU A 252 27.03 15.65 -11.83
CA LEU A 252 26.16 16.81 -11.96
C LEU A 252 26.58 17.94 -11.01
N LEU A 253 26.95 17.62 -9.76
CA LEU A 253 27.50 18.63 -8.85
C LEU A 253 28.79 19.26 -9.36
N LYS A 254 29.69 18.48 -10.00
CA LYS A 254 30.90 19.03 -10.63
C LYS A 254 30.56 19.96 -11.78
N LEU A 255 29.65 19.57 -12.67
CA LEU A 255 29.17 20.38 -13.79
C LEU A 255 28.51 21.68 -13.36
N GLY A 256 27.87 21.69 -12.21
CA GLY A 256 27.16 22.84 -11.63
C GLY A 256 27.92 23.58 -10.54
N HIS A 257 29.22 23.34 -10.37
CA HIS A 257 30.06 23.96 -9.32
C HIS A 257 29.45 23.85 -7.91
N GLY A 258 28.94 22.66 -7.57
CA GLY A 258 28.29 22.34 -6.30
C GLY A 258 26.78 22.54 -6.27
N SER A 259 26.17 22.91 -7.39
CA SER A 259 24.71 23.03 -7.54
C SER A 259 24.19 21.96 -8.50
N LEU A 260 23.31 21.07 -8.01
CA LEU A 260 22.65 20.07 -8.84
C LEU A 260 21.80 20.73 -9.94
N ILE A 261 21.06 21.77 -9.59
CA ILE A 261 20.19 22.49 -10.55
C ILE A 261 21.02 23.09 -11.68
N LYS A 262 22.12 23.78 -11.35
CA LYS A 262 23.04 24.29 -12.39
C LYS A 262 23.64 23.14 -13.20
N GLY A 263 24.03 22.07 -12.53
CA GLY A 263 24.56 20.88 -13.20
C GLY A 263 23.60 20.27 -14.22
N PHE A 264 22.29 20.38 -14.02
CA PHE A 264 21.29 19.98 -14.99
C PHE A 264 20.96 21.09 -16.01
N LEU A 265 20.73 22.32 -15.57
CA LEU A 265 20.13 23.35 -16.42
C LEU A 265 21.16 24.25 -17.13
N ASP A 266 22.31 24.44 -16.53
CA ASP A 266 23.40 25.30 -17.04
C ASP A 266 24.77 24.68 -16.71
N PRO A 267 25.09 23.48 -17.29
CA PRO A 267 26.31 22.76 -16.97
C PRO A 267 27.54 23.44 -17.57
N ASP A 268 28.63 23.50 -16.81
CA ASP A 268 29.95 23.90 -17.34
C ASP A 268 30.50 22.85 -18.32
N LYS A 269 30.50 23.17 -19.60
CA LYS A 269 30.96 22.30 -20.70
C LYS A 269 32.46 22.04 -20.68
N ASN A 270 33.26 22.84 -19.95
CA ASN A 270 34.72 22.71 -19.84
C ASN A 270 35.14 21.70 -18.75
N VAL A 271 34.20 21.27 -17.90
CA VAL A 271 34.47 20.28 -16.86
C VAL A 271 34.67 18.91 -17.47
N ASN A 272 35.87 18.34 -17.31
CA ASN A 272 36.15 16.98 -17.71
C ASN A 272 35.61 15.98 -16.67
N LEU A 273 34.63 15.17 -17.06
CA LEU A 273 34.03 14.12 -16.23
C LEU A 273 34.80 12.77 -16.30
N GLN A 274 35.75 12.64 -17.22
CA GLN A 274 36.54 11.43 -17.34
C GLN A 274 37.50 11.34 -16.15
N ASN A 275 37.31 10.37 -15.28
CA ASN A 275 38.30 9.98 -14.31
C ASN A 275 39.47 9.35 -15.08
N HIS A 276 40.65 9.95 -15.03
CA HIS A 276 41.92 9.31 -15.36
C HIS A 276 42.16 8.16 -14.35
N GLN A 277 41.47 7.04 -14.48
CA GLN A 277 42.06 5.79 -14.09
C GLN A 277 43.23 5.60 -15.08
N LYS A 278 44.46 5.66 -14.55
CA LYS A 278 45.66 5.25 -15.26
C LYS A 278 45.47 3.84 -15.83
N ARG A 279 44.89 3.74 -17.01
CA ARG A 279 45.04 2.57 -17.84
C ARG A 279 46.42 2.76 -18.50
N ASN A 280 47.34 1.86 -18.20
CA ASN A 280 48.52 1.67 -19.00
C ASN A 280 48.07 1.26 -20.41
N TYR A 281 47.80 2.23 -21.26
CA TYR A 281 47.61 2.01 -22.68
C TYR A 281 48.95 2.23 -23.36
N GLN A 282 49.44 1.20 -24.00
CA GLN A 282 50.25 1.38 -25.17
C GLN A 282 49.51 2.30 -26.13
N LEU A 283 50.07 3.46 -26.41
CA LEU A 283 49.56 4.44 -27.36
C LEU A 283 49.41 3.72 -28.71
N GLY A 284 48.21 3.28 -29.01
CA GLY A 284 47.83 2.76 -30.32
C GLY A 284 47.37 3.90 -31.23
N LEU A 285 47.60 3.72 -32.48
CA LEU A 285 47.37 4.57 -33.66
C LEU A 285 45.91 5.06 -33.87
N PHE A 286 45.04 4.87 -32.89
CA PHE A 286 43.61 5.15 -32.98
C PHE A 286 43.11 6.22 -31.98
N ALA A 287 44.02 6.93 -31.30
CA ALA A 287 43.60 7.98 -30.33
C ALA A 287 42.83 9.13 -31.02
N ASP A 288 43.13 9.41 -32.28
CA ASP A 288 42.44 10.46 -33.05
C ASP A 288 41.02 10.04 -33.53
N LEU A 289 40.73 8.74 -33.54
CA LEU A 289 39.38 8.24 -33.89
C LEU A 289 38.42 8.24 -32.69
N GLU A 290 38.94 8.19 -31.46
CA GLU A 290 38.11 8.34 -30.25
C GLU A 290 37.66 9.81 -30.01
N GLU A 291 38.44 10.79 -30.50
CA GLU A 291 38.05 12.21 -30.47
C GLU A 291 36.95 12.53 -31.50
N LEU A 292 36.94 11.85 -32.66
CA LEU A 292 35.88 11.96 -33.67
C LEU A 292 34.58 11.18 -33.29
N ALA A 293 34.64 10.25 -32.34
CA ALA A 293 33.50 9.54 -31.80
C ALA A 293 32.72 10.33 -30.72
N SER A 294 32.97 11.64 -30.60
CA SER A 294 32.21 12.55 -29.72
C SER A 294 30.89 13.01 -30.34
N GLU A 295 30.45 12.46 -31.47
CA GLU A 295 29.05 12.57 -31.87
C GLU A 295 28.18 11.85 -30.87
N THR A 296 27.26 12.60 -30.33
CA THR A 296 26.31 12.27 -29.27
C THR A 296 25.80 10.83 -29.37
N ARG A 297 26.24 10.02 -28.39
CA ARG A 297 25.86 8.60 -28.25
C ARG A 297 24.34 8.40 -28.16
N PHE A 298 23.62 9.47 -27.86
CA PHE A 298 22.19 9.56 -27.70
C PHE A 298 21.68 10.76 -28.51
N LYS A 299 20.44 10.71 -29.00
CA LYS A 299 19.77 11.81 -29.69
C LYS A 299 18.51 12.20 -28.97
N PHE A 300 18.41 13.46 -28.62
CA PHE A 300 17.25 14.07 -27.97
C PHE A 300 16.78 15.28 -28.78
N GLU A 301 15.48 15.55 -28.70
CA GLU A 301 14.90 16.76 -29.33
C GLU A 301 15.11 18.02 -28.48
N SER A 302 15.45 17.82 -27.21
CA SER A 302 15.70 18.90 -26.25
C SER A 302 17.16 19.35 -26.24
N GLU A 303 17.41 20.50 -25.61
CA GLU A 303 18.79 21.01 -25.37
C GLU A 303 19.66 20.04 -24.55
N PHE A 304 19.06 19.02 -23.94
CA PHE A 304 19.74 17.96 -23.19
C PHE A 304 20.62 17.10 -24.10
N ASP A 305 20.40 17.09 -25.41
CA ASP A 305 21.23 16.37 -26.40
C ASP A 305 22.72 16.72 -26.27
N ALA A 306 23.03 17.97 -26.00
CA ALA A 306 24.40 18.45 -25.83
C ALA A 306 24.92 18.41 -24.39
N HIS A 307 24.19 17.76 -23.47
CA HIS A 307 24.51 17.80 -22.05
C HIS A 307 25.77 16.98 -21.72
N PRO A 308 26.77 17.56 -20.99
CA PRO A 308 28.05 16.88 -20.73
C PRO A 308 27.93 15.57 -19.95
N ILE A 309 26.86 15.40 -19.15
CA ILE A 309 26.59 14.17 -18.36
C ILE A 309 26.50 12.93 -19.26
N LEU A 310 26.05 13.09 -20.51
CA LEU A 310 25.89 12.00 -21.48
C LEU A 310 27.23 11.39 -21.94
N ARG A 311 28.33 12.07 -21.64
CA ARG A 311 29.71 11.57 -21.94
C ARG A 311 30.16 10.49 -20.96
N LEU A 312 29.45 10.26 -19.84
CA LEU A 312 29.76 9.19 -18.90
C LEU A 312 29.52 7.82 -19.56
N SER A 313 30.59 7.00 -19.66
CA SER A 313 30.56 5.70 -20.35
C SER A 313 29.55 4.70 -19.75
N LYS A 314 29.21 4.83 -18.47
CA LYS A 314 28.29 3.94 -17.75
C LYS A 314 26.81 4.27 -17.97
N ILE A 315 26.48 5.41 -18.56
CA ILE A 315 25.09 5.79 -18.87
C ILE A 315 24.63 4.98 -20.09
N ASN A 316 23.56 4.23 -19.95
CA ASN A 316 22.86 3.57 -21.05
C ASN A 316 21.72 4.45 -21.61
N ASP A 317 21.10 4.05 -22.73
CA ASP A 317 20.04 4.81 -23.39
C ASP A 317 18.85 5.08 -22.46
N LEU A 318 18.41 4.09 -21.68
CA LEU A 318 17.30 4.24 -20.76
C LEU A 318 17.61 5.23 -19.62
N CYS A 319 18.83 5.18 -19.09
CA CYS A 319 19.30 6.14 -18.09
C CYS A 319 19.34 7.55 -18.66
N ALA A 320 19.89 7.72 -19.88
CA ALA A 320 19.96 9.01 -20.55
C ALA A 320 18.59 9.63 -20.77
N ARG A 321 17.59 8.85 -21.23
CA ARG A 321 16.20 9.29 -21.40
C ARG A 321 15.56 9.71 -20.08
N ASN A 322 15.79 8.99 -19.00
CA ASN A 322 15.23 9.36 -17.70
C ASN A 322 15.91 10.60 -17.10
N LEU A 323 17.20 10.78 -17.33
CA LEU A 323 17.88 12.02 -16.96
C LEU A 323 17.34 13.22 -17.76
N GLU A 324 17.03 13.06 -19.04
CA GLU A 324 16.33 14.10 -19.81
C GLU A 324 14.98 14.45 -19.22
N LYS A 325 14.18 13.45 -18.82
CA LYS A 325 12.87 13.70 -18.18
C LYS A 325 13.01 14.47 -16.87
N ILE A 326 14.03 14.14 -16.07
CA ILE A 326 14.34 14.88 -14.83
C ILE A 326 14.79 16.33 -15.18
N TYR A 327 15.62 16.49 -16.21
CA TYR A 327 16.04 17.81 -16.71
C TYR A 327 14.82 18.67 -17.11
N LEU A 328 13.91 18.12 -17.92
CA LEU A 328 12.72 18.82 -18.37
C LEU A 328 11.77 19.15 -17.21
N PHE A 329 11.66 18.25 -16.24
CA PHE A 329 10.90 18.50 -15.01
C PHE A 329 11.51 19.65 -14.21
N LEU A 330 12.79 19.60 -13.93
CA LEU A 330 13.48 20.66 -13.16
C LEU A 330 13.41 22.03 -13.86
N LYS A 331 13.56 22.04 -15.21
CA LYS A 331 13.42 23.27 -16.00
C LYS A 331 12.06 23.94 -15.80
N LYS A 332 10.98 23.17 -15.80
CA LYS A 332 9.63 23.67 -15.52
C LYS A 332 9.40 24.00 -14.05
N ALA A 333 9.89 23.14 -13.16
CA ALA A 333 9.66 23.29 -11.73
C ALA A 333 10.30 24.57 -11.16
N MET A 334 11.46 24.96 -11.68
CA MET A 334 12.16 26.18 -11.24
C MET A 334 11.43 27.49 -11.62
N GLU A 335 10.47 27.45 -12.54
CA GLU A 335 9.63 28.59 -12.92
C GLU A 335 8.40 28.74 -12.01
N ILE A 336 8.05 27.68 -11.26
CA ILE A 336 6.85 27.64 -10.44
C ILE A 336 7.10 28.29 -9.07
N LYS A 337 6.18 29.18 -8.67
CA LYS A 337 6.24 29.87 -7.37
C LYS A 337 5.21 29.39 -6.35
N HIS A 338 4.23 28.61 -6.78
CA HIS A 338 3.12 28.17 -5.94
C HIS A 338 3.19 26.65 -5.71
N SER A 339 3.03 26.22 -4.45
CA SER A 339 3.11 24.81 -4.05
C SER A 339 2.12 23.92 -4.81
N LEU A 340 0.86 24.31 -4.91
CA LEU A 340 -0.16 23.54 -5.61
C LEU A 340 0.18 23.35 -7.11
N ALA A 341 0.74 24.38 -7.76
CA ALA A 341 1.16 24.25 -9.16
C ALA A 341 2.33 23.25 -9.31
N LEU A 342 3.23 23.19 -8.34
CA LEU A 342 4.33 22.22 -8.31
C LEU A 342 3.81 20.79 -8.08
N VAL A 343 2.86 20.60 -7.16
CA VAL A 343 2.20 19.31 -6.93
C VAL A 343 1.53 18.82 -8.21
N ASN A 344 0.76 19.68 -8.89
CA ASN A 344 0.12 19.34 -10.15
C ASN A 344 1.16 19.00 -11.24
N LEU A 345 2.23 19.79 -11.36
CA LEU A 345 3.32 19.48 -12.28
C LEU A 345 3.90 18.09 -12.04
N ILE A 346 4.14 17.69 -10.79
CA ILE A 346 4.67 16.35 -10.48
C ILE A 346 3.66 15.27 -10.84
N CYS A 347 2.39 15.41 -10.43
CA CYS A 347 1.34 14.42 -10.70
C CYS A 347 1.08 14.20 -12.21
N GLU A 348 1.30 15.22 -13.04
CA GLU A 348 1.12 15.18 -14.49
C GLU A 348 2.42 14.85 -15.25
N ASN A 349 3.54 14.82 -14.55
CA ASN A 349 4.85 14.58 -15.17
C ASN A 349 4.94 13.16 -15.76
N SER A 350 5.41 13.04 -17.00
CA SER A 350 5.52 11.77 -17.70
C SER A 350 6.45 10.77 -16.99
N PHE A 351 7.57 11.25 -16.44
CA PHE A 351 8.50 10.40 -15.70
C PHE A 351 7.88 9.82 -14.44
N TYR A 352 7.16 10.65 -13.67
CA TYR A 352 6.44 10.18 -12.49
C TYR A 352 5.32 9.17 -12.84
N ARG A 353 4.56 9.46 -13.89
CA ARG A 353 3.51 8.57 -14.40
C ARG A 353 4.07 7.21 -14.83
N GLU A 354 5.21 7.18 -15.51
CA GLU A 354 5.89 5.94 -15.88
C GLU A 354 6.34 5.13 -14.65
N ILE A 355 6.89 5.79 -13.62
CA ILE A 355 7.20 5.12 -12.35
C ILE A 355 5.95 4.46 -11.76
N CYS A 356 4.83 5.18 -11.72
CA CYS A 356 3.57 4.68 -11.20
C CYS A 356 3.04 3.48 -12.01
N GLU A 357 3.11 3.54 -13.34
CA GLU A 357 2.73 2.44 -14.23
C GLU A 357 3.61 1.20 -14.04
N GLU A 358 4.92 1.41 -13.88
CA GLU A 358 5.84 0.31 -13.61
C GLU A 358 5.57 -0.34 -12.26
N LEU A 359 5.28 0.44 -11.22
CA LEU A 359 4.90 -0.06 -9.91
C LEU A 359 3.57 -0.82 -9.95
N ALA A 360 2.56 -0.31 -10.66
CA ALA A 360 1.28 -0.98 -10.85
C ALA A 360 1.46 -2.32 -11.58
N THR A 361 2.29 -2.33 -12.62
CA THR A 361 2.62 -3.52 -13.40
C THR A 361 3.36 -4.55 -12.55
N LYS A 362 4.38 -4.16 -11.78
CA LYS A 362 5.11 -5.06 -10.86
C LYS A 362 4.17 -5.72 -9.85
N ARG A 363 3.21 -4.97 -9.30
CA ARG A 363 2.21 -5.49 -8.34
C ARG A 363 1.21 -6.43 -8.99
N ALA A 364 0.99 -6.31 -10.29
CA ALA A 364 0.08 -7.14 -11.07
C ALA A 364 0.78 -8.34 -11.74
N THR A 365 2.12 -8.43 -11.66
CA THR A 365 2.90 -9.50 -12.26
C THR A 365 2.97 -10.69 -11.31
N ASN A 366 2.62 -11.88 -11.80
CA ASN A 366 2.73 -13.13 -11.05
C ASN A 366 4.19 -13.66 -11.03
N LYS A 367 4.43 -14.75 -10.28
CA LYS A 367 5.76 -15.38 -10.18
C LYS A 367 6.27 -15.94 -11.52
N ALA A 368 5.37 -16.19 -12.47
CA ALA A 368 5.72 -16.66 -13.83
C ALA A 368 6.00 -15.50 -14.80
N GLY A 369 5.96 -14.26 -14.34
CA GLY A 369 6.24 -13.08 -15.16
C GLY A 369 5.04 -12.60 -16.00
N GLN A 370 3.85 -13.16 -15.84
CA GLN A 370 2.65 -12.74 -16.56
C GLN A 370 1.96 -11.58 -15.83
N VAL A 371 1.51 -10.59 -16.56
CA VAL A 371 0.82 -9.40 -16.04
C VAL A 371 -0.69 -9.62 -16.10
N ASP A 372 -1.35 -9.54 -14.96
CA ASP A 372 -2.81 -9.47 -14.84
C ASP A 372 -3.27 -8.04 -15.15
N LEU A 373 -3.92 -7.85 -16.29
CA LEU A 373 -4.35 -6.52 -16.77
C LEU A 373 -5.45 -5.90 -15.89
N LEU A 374 -6.37 -6.71 -15.34
CA LEU A 374 -7.40 -6.22 -14.43
C LEU A 374 -6.76 -5.70 -13.14
N ARG A 375 -5.88 -6.50 -12.55
CA ARG A 375 -5.15 -6.12 -11.34
C ARG A 375 -4.23 -4.91 -11.56
N LYS A 376 -3.65 -4.79 -12.75
CA LYS A 376 -2.88 -3.58 -13.12
C LYS A 376 -3.78 -2.36 -13.14
N SER A 377 -4.97 -2.43 -13.75
CA SER A 377 -5.94 -1.33 -13.79
C SER A 377 -6.39 -0.92 -12.40
N GLU A 378 -6.73 -1.88 -11.52
CA GLU A 378 -7.09 -1.62 -10.12
C GLU A 378 -5.95 -0.94 -9.34
N ASN A 379 -4.70 -1.34 -9.59
CA ASN A 379 -3.55 -0.72 -8.95
C ASN A 379 -3.33 0.71 -9.42
N LEU A 380 -3.56 1.00 -10.70
CA LEU A 380 -3.50 2.36 -11.24
C LEU A 380 -4.59 3.25 -10.63
N GLU A 381 -5.80 2.75 -10.50
CA GLU A 381 -6.91 3.46 -9.85
C GLU A 381 -6.61 3.81 -8.39
N LYS A 382 -5.99 2.88 -7.63
CA LYS A 382 -5.52 3.13 -6.27
C LYS A 382 -4.41 4.21 -6.21
N ILE A 383 -3.54 4.25 -7.22
CA ILE A 383 -2.50 5.27 -7.33
C ILE A 383 -3.13 6.63 -7.67
N GLU A 384 -4.11 6.70 -8.57
CA GLU A 384 -4.84 7.94 -8.87
C GLU A 384 -5.57 8.49 -7.64
N THR A 385 -6.15 7.63 -6.81
CA THR A 385 -6.73 8.06 -5.53
C THR A 385 -5.70 8.76 -4.64
N LYS A 386 -4.45 8.25 -4.60
CA LYS A 386 -3.37 8.90 -3.86
C LYS A 386 -2.97 10.25 -4.45
N PHE A 387 -3.06 10.42 -5.77
CA PHE A 387 -2.82 11.74 -6.39
C PHE A 387 -3.83 12.76 -5.95
N ASN A 388 -5.09 12.38 -5.80
CA ASN A 388 -6.12 13.28 -5.28
C ASN A 388 -5.78 13.73 -3.86
N VAL A 389 -5.36 12.81 -2.99
CA VAL A 389 -4.90 13.15 -1.64
C VAL A 389 -3.68 14.09 -1.68
N LEU A 390 -2.70 13.85 -2.55
CA LEU A 390 -1.53 14.72 -2.71
C LEU A 390 -1.87 16.13 -3.24
N LYS A 391 -2.94 16.26 -4.03
CA LYS A 391 -3.41 17.55 -4.56
C LYS A 391 -4.23 18.34 -3.54
N GLU A 392 -4.85 17.66 -2.61
CA GLU A 392 -5.62 18.25 -1.51
C GLU A 392 -4.72 18.74 -0.36
N LEU A 393 -3.49 18.23 -0.28
CA LEU A 393 -2.42 18.66 0.64
C LEU A 393 -1.77 19.97 0.16
#